data_baf67b9948200555467b692e1ea4ab81
#
_entry.id   baf67b9948200555467b692e1ea4ab81
#
_cell.length_a   1.000
_cell.length_b   1.000
_cell.length_c   1.000
_cell.angle_alpha   90.00
_cell.angle_beta   90.00
_cell.angle_gamma   90.00
#
_symmetry.space_group_name_H-M   'P 1'
#
loop_
_entity.id
_entity.type
_entity.pdbx_description
1 polymer ?
#
loop_
_entity_poly.entity_id
_entity_poly.type
_entity_poly.pdbx_seq_one_letter_code
_entity_poly.pdbx_strand_id
1 'polypeptide(L)'
;DAVDGRVHYADLGRLNAEAVPARGNIVALAGGGLNEKPTSVPRLHLLSATDLERQTTYEGPTWLDQAIVTRWQPEIRTTGFTAEADKALKARTDWLVGRQLIEQTQDGKQVPRADMMKALRQAETQQLAADVSRRLNAACVPPMPGTRITGTYDHAITTPTGKIAVIRREDTFTLAPWRRALEPFRGQAVAGIVGPTR
;
A
#
# COMPACT_ATOMS: atom_id res chain seq x y z
N ASP A 1 -5.42 -17.33 -5.68
CA ASP A 1 -5.85 -18.33 -4.70
C ASP A 1 -6.62 -17.66 -3.57
N ALA A 2 -7.59 -18.35 -3.04
CA ALA A 2 -8.39 -17.89 -1.92
C ALA A 2 -7.83 -18.41 -0.58
N VAL A 3 -8.39 -17.90 0.51
CA VAL A 3 -8.03 -18.27 1.89
C VAL A 3 -8.20 -19.78 2.16
N ASP A 4 -9.16 -20.43 1.49
CA ASP A 4 -9.43 -21.86 1.60
C ASP A 4 -8.63 -22.74 0.62
N GLY A 5 -7.68 -22.18 -0.11
CA GLY A 5 -6.84 -22.88 -1.08
C GLY A 5 -7.52 -23.21 -2.41
N ARG A 6 -8.73 -22.71 -2.63
CA ARG A 6 -9.51 -22.94 -3.85
C ARG A 6 -9.47 -21.71 -4.76
N VAL A 7 -9.73 -21.93 -6.04
CA VAL A 7 -9.99 -20.86 -6.99
C VAL A 7 -11.48 -20.57 -6.99
N HIS A 8 -11.84 -19.35 -6.65
CA HIS A 8 -13.21 -18.88 -6.65
C HIS A 8 -13.45 -17.95 -7.83
N TYR A 9 -14.60 -18.14 -8.48
CA TYR A 9 -15.09 -17.22 -9.50
C TYR A 9 -16.13 -16.28 -8.87
N ALA A 10 -15.90 -14.98 -8.97
CA ALA A 10 -16.86 -13.98 -8.53
C ALA A 10 -17.19 -13.06 -9.72
N ASP A 11 -18.49 -12.93 -10.03
CA ASP A 11 -18.94 -11.93 -10.98
C ASP A 11 -18.94 -10.56 -10.29
N LEU A 12 -18.05 -9.70 -10.73
CA LEU A 12 -17.90 -8.34 -10.21
C LEU A 12 -18.70 -7.30 -11.03
N GLY A 13 -19.49 -7.76 -11.99
CA GLY A 13 -20.22 -6.89 -12.92
C GLY A 13 -19.27 -6.09 -13.81
N ARG A 14 -19.70 -4.90 -14.22
CA ARG A 14 -18.87 -4.00 -15.05
C ARG A 14 -17.91 -3.22 -14.16
N LEU A 15 -16.63 -3.56 -14.21
CA LEU A 15 -15.55 -2.77 -13.62
C LEU A 15 -14.98 -1.80 -14.66
N ASN A 16 -14.62 -0.59 -14.22
CA ASN A 16 -13.77 0.28 -15.03
C ASN A 16 -12.40 -0.39 -15.16
N ALA A 17 -11.74 -0.24 -16.31
CA ALA A 17 -10.45 -0.87 -16.60
C ALA A 17 -9.38 -0.59 -15.50
N GLU A 18 -9.43 0.60 -14.91
CA GLU A 18 -8.54 1.00 -13.79
C GLU A 18 -8.86 0.33 -12.46
N ALA A 19 -10.06 -0.24 -12.30
CA ALA A 19 -10.50 -0.92 -11.09
C ALA A 19 -10.20 -2.42 -11.14
N VAL A 20 -9.73 -2.93 -12.27
CA VAL A 20 -9.32 -4.35 -12.41
C VAL A 20 -7.98 -4.56 -11.72
N PRO A 21 -7.91 -5.41 -10.68
CA PRO A 21 -6.64 -5.71 -10.04
C PRO A 21 -5.68 -6.39 -11.00
N ALA A 22 -4.41 -6.00 -10.94
CA ALA A 22 -3.38 -6.71 -11.69
C ALA A 22 -3.08 -8.08 -11.03
N ARG A 23 -2.48 -8.98 -11.80
CA ARG A 23 -2.01 -10.26 -11.26
C ARG A 23 -0.99 -10.02 -10.15
N GLY A 24 -1.15 -10.74 -9.04
CA GLY A 24 -0.32 -10.59 -7.85
C GLY A 24 -0.82 -9.57 -6.85
N ASN A 25 -1.84 -8.76 -7.19
CA ASN A 25 -2.46 -7.88 -6.22
C ASN A 25 -3.20 -8.68 -5.14
N ILE A 26 -3.18 -8.18 -3.92
CA ILE A 26 -3.97 -8.74 -2.81
C ILE A 26 -5.29 -7.98 -2.73
N VAL A 27 -6.38 -8.71 -2.78
CA VAL A 27 -7.73 -8.16 -2.76
C VAL A 27 -8.59 -8.81 -1.69
N ALA A 28 -9.55 -8.06 -1.18
CA ALA A 28 -10.65 -8.59 -0.39
C ALA A 28 -11.96 -8.41 -1.15
N LEU A 29 -12.80 -9.45 -1.11
CA LEU A 29 -14.16 -9.41 -1.59
C LEU A 29 -15.10 -9.26 -0.38
N ALA A 30 -15.89 -8.21 -0.36
CA ALA A 30 -16.90 -7.97 0.65
C ALA A 30 -18.30 -8.07 0.03
N GLY A 31 -19.19 -8.86 0.64
CA GLY A 31 -20.56 -9.04 0.19
C GLY A 31 -20.79 -10.35 -0.56
N GLY A 32 -21.85 -11.06 -0.20
CA GLY A 32 -22.25 -12.35 -0.75
C GLY A 32 -21.55 -13.52 -0.05
N GLY A 33 -22.14 -14.03 1.04
CA GLY A 33 -21.73 -15.32 1.58
C GLY A 33 -21.88 -16.40 0.51
N LEU A 34 -20.97 -17.38 0.50
CA LEU A 34 -20.93 -18.49 -0.48
C LEU A 34 -22.26 -19.27 -0.61
N ASN A 35 -23.23 -19.05 0.29
CA ASN A 35 -24.52 -19.72 0.35
C ASN A 35 -25.74 -18.77 0.35
N GLU A 36 -25.56 -17.46 0.23
CA GLU A 36 -26.68 -16.53 0.14
C GLU A 36 -26.94 -16.14 -1.32
N LYS A 37 -28.24 -16.03 -1.68
CA LYS A 37 -28.61 -15.44 -2.99
C LYS A 37 -27.94 -14.07 -3.10
N PRO A 38 -27.18 -13.80 -4.17
CA PRO A 38 -26.45 -12.53 -4.31
C PRO A 38 -27.45 -11.39 -4.43
N THR A 39 -27.75 -10.73 -3.32
CA THR A 39 -28.59 -9.54 -3.28
C THR A 39 -27.79 -8.28 -3.58
N SER A 40 -26.46 -8.37 -3.64
CA SER A 40 -25.58 -7.23 -3.99
C SER A 40 -24.35 -7.71 -4.76
N VAL A 41 -23.90 -6.90 -5.71
CA VAL A 41 -22.63 -7.12 -6.40
C VAL A 41 -21.49 -7.10 -5.39
N PRO A 42 -20.61 -8.14 -5.36
CA PRO A 42 -19.48 -8.16 -4.44
C PRO A 42 -18.61 -6.92 -4.60
N ARG A 43 -18.24 -6.31 -3.50
CA ARG A 43 -17.31 -5.14 -3.52
C ARG A 43 -15.88 -5.64 -3.45
N LEU A 44 -15.10 -5.27 -4.45
CA LEU A 44 -13.67 -5.53 -4.49
C LEU A 44 -12.93 -4.43 -3.77
N HIS A 45 -12.11 -4.80 -2.79
CA HIS A 45 -11.20 -3.90 -2.09
C HIS A 45 -9.76 -4.31 -2.39
N LEU A 46 -8.99 -3.40 -2.99
CA LEU A 46 -7.56 -3.60 -3.18
C LEU A 46 -6.85 -3.40 -1.83
N LEU A 47 -6.26 -4.47 -1.30
CA LEU A 47 -5.50 -4.44 -0.06
C LEU A 47 -4.02 -4.12 -0.29
N SER A 48 -3.46 -4.63 -1.40
CA SER A 48 -2.10 -4.28 -1.84
C SER A 48 -1.98 -4.33 -3.36
N ALA A 49 -1.26 -3.36 -3.91
CA ALA A 49 -0.91 -3.30 -5.33
C ALA A 49 0.34 -4.13 -5.68
N THR A 50 0.92 -4.83 -4.70
CA THR A 50 2.11 -5.69 -4.87
C THR A 50 1.86 -7.07 -4.29
N ASP A 51 2.57 -8.07 -4.83
CA ASP A 51 2.54 -9.45 -4.34
C ASP A 51 3.17 -9.58 -2.95
N LEU A 52 2.94 -10.73 -2.32
CA LEU A 52 3.44 -11.02 -0.97
C LEU A 52 4.96 -11.00 -0.88
N GLU A 53 5.65 -11.54 -1.89
CA GLU A 53 7.10 -11.66 -1.88
C GLU A 53 7.77 -10.29 -1.83
N ARG A 54 7.34 -9.36 -2.69
CA ARG A 54 7.87 -7.99 -2.72
C ARG A 54 7.59 -7.21 -1.45
N GLN A 55 6.52 -7.54 -0.73
CA GLN A 55 6.19 -6.88 0.53
C GLN A 55 7.13 -7.28 1.67
N THR A 56 7.79 -8.45 1.62
CA THR A 56 8.62 -8.95 2.73
C THR A 56 9.79 -8.05 3.08
N THR A 57 10.40 -7.39 2.10
CA THR A 57 11.59 -6.53 2.26
C THR A 57 11.36 -5.09 1.83
N TYR A 58 10.12 -4.71 1.53
CA TYR A 58 9.80 -3.36 1.08
C TYR A 58 10.11 -2.30 2.15
N GLU A 59 10.78 -1.20 1.76
CA GLU A 59 11.18 -0.09 2.64
C GLU A 59 10.03 0.90 2.93
N GLY A 60 8.86 0.38 3.22
CA GLY A 60 7.67 1.18 3.50
C GLY A 60 6.56 0.32 4.09
N PRO A 61 5.40 0.91 4.38
CA PRO A 61 4.26 0.17 4.90
C PRO A 61 3.67 -0.74 3.83
N THR A 62 3.27 -1.92 4.26
CA THR A 62 2.68 -2.96 3.42
C THR A 62 1.40 -3.51 4.03
N TRP A 63 0.67 -4.33 3.29
CA TRP A 63 -0.43 -5.11 3.84
C TRP A 63 0.03 -6.08 4.94
N LEU A 64 1.26 -6.65 4.81
CA LEU A 64 1.82 -7.54 5.84
C LEU A 64 1.99 -6.80 7.18
N ASP A 65 2.41 -5.54 7.17
CA ASP A 65 2.53 -4.76 8.40
C ASP A 65 1.17 -4.52 9.06
N GLN A 66 0.15 -4.22 8.24
CA GLN A 66 -1.21 -4.08 8.73
C GLN A 66 -1.72 -5.40 9.32
N ALA A 67 -1.44 -6.53 8.67
CA ALA A 67 -1.79 -7.87 9.15
C ALA A 67 -1.09 -8.18 10.50
N ILE A 68 0.18 -7.81 10.66
CA ILE A 68 0.93 -7.94 11.92
C ILE A 68 0.28 -7.10 13.02
N VAL A 69 0.01 -5.81 12.76
CA VAL A 69 -0.57 -4.89 13.75
C VAL A 69 -1.98 -5.33 14.18
N THR A 70 -2.80 -5.76 13.23
CA THR A 70 -4.17 -6.22 13.50
C THR A 70 -4.24 -7.66 14.00
N ARG A 71 -3.09 -8.34 14.11
CA ARG A 71 -3.02 -9.76 14.48
C ARG A 71 -3.92 -10.61 13.59
N TRP A 72 -3.82 -10.40 12.29
CA TRP A 72 -4.61 -11.15 11.30
C TRP A 72 -4.41 -12.66 11.47
N GLN A 73 -5.50 -13.37 11.70
CA GLN A 73 -5.51 -14.81 11.91
C GLN A 73 -6.61 -15.43 11.06
N PRO A 74 -6.30 -15.99 9.89
CA PRO A 74 -7.25 -16.73 9.10
C PRO A 74 -7.62 -18.06 9.78
N GLU A 75 -8.84 -18.52 9.58
CA GLU A 75 -9.32 -19.81 10.13
C GLU A 75 -8.56 -21.01 9.55
N ILE A 76 -8.20 -20.92 8.26
CA ILE A 76 -7.46 -21.97 7.53
C ILE A 76 -6.07 -21.44 7.20
N ARG A 77 -5.01 -22.09 7.70
CA ARG A 77 -3.62 -21.63 7.56
C ARG A 77 -2.72 -22.53 6.73
N THR A 78 -3.23 -23.68 6.27
CA THR A 78 -2.36 -24.74 5.74
C THR A 78 -2.33 -24.83 4.23
N THR A 79 -3.17 -24.08 3.52
CA THR A 79 -3.29 -24.18 2.05
C THR A 79 -3.48 -22.81 1.39
N GLY A 80 -3.14 -22.73 0.11
CA GLY A 80 -3.40 -21.58 -0.74
C GLY A 80 -2.80 -20.27 -0.24
N PHE A 81 -3.53 -19.18 -0.43
CA PHE A 81 -3.10 -17.84 -0.06
C PHE A 81 -2.67 -17.70 1.41
N THR A 82 -3.35 -18.40 2.33
CA THR A 82 -3.02 -18.30 3.76
C THR A 82 -1.65 -18.89 4.11
N ALA A 83 -1.28 -20.00 3.48
CA ALA A 83 0.05 -20.60 3.67
C ALA A 83 1.15 -19.69 3.12
N GLU A 84 0.92 -19.09 1.96
CA GLU A 84 1.84 -18.10 1.37
C GLU A 84 1.93 -16.84 2.23
N ALA A 85 0.80 -16.34 2.73
CA ALA A 85 0.73 -15.19 3.60
C ALA A 85 1.42 -15.43 4.95
N ASP A 86 1.26 -16.60 5.57
CA ASP A 86 1.95 -16.96 6.82
C ASP A 86 3.47 -16.98 6.63
N LYS A 87 3.95 -17.54 5.51
CA LYS A 87 5.37 -17.52 5.15
C LYS A 87 5.87 -16.08 4.96
N ALA A 88 5.12 -15.26 4.24
CA ALA A 88 5.47 -13.86 4.00
C ALA A 88 5.43 -13.03 5.30
N LEU A 89 4.44 -13.25 6.17
CA LEU A 89 4.34 -12.60 7.48
C LEU A 89 5.56 -12.91 8.35
N LYS A 90 6.01 -14.17 8.38
CA LYS A 90 7.21 -14.56 9.10
C LYS A 90 8.44 -13.83 8.54
N ALA A 91 8.65 -13.87 7.23
CA ALA A 91 9.77 -13.17 6.59
C ALA A 91 9.74 -11.66 6.83
N ARG A 92 8.53 -11.04 6.77
CA ARG A 92 8.35 -9.62 7.08
C ARG A 92 8.66 -9.31 8.54
N THR A 93 8.22 -10.16 9.47
CA THR A 93 8.50 -10.01 10.91
C THR A 93 10.00 -10.06 11.17
N ASP A 94 10.71 -11.02 10.59
CA ASP A 94 12.17 -11.15 10.72
C ASP A 94 12.89 -9.90 10.17
N TRP A 95 12.42 -9.36 9.04
CA TRP A 95 12.93 -8.14 8.45
C TRP A 95 12.70 -6.92 9.37
N LEU A 96 11.51 -6.80 9.95
CA LEU A 96 11.15 -5.72 10.90
C LEU A 96 11.96 -5.81 12.21
N VAL A 97 12.22 -7.02 12.71
CA VAL A 97 13.12 -7.25 13.87
C VAL A 97 14.51 -6.75 13.55
N GLY A 98 15.06 -7.08 12.38
CA GLY A 98 16.37 -6.60 11.92
C GLY A 98 16.45 -5.07 11.81
N ARG A 99 15.31 -4.39 11.62
CA ARG A 99 15.18 -2.92 11.60
C ARG A 99 14.82 -2.31 12.95
N GLN A 100 14.74 -3.11 14.00
CA GLN A 100 14.35 -2.69 15.36
C GLN A 100 12.95 -2.04 15.41
N LEU A 101 12.04 -2.44 14.50
CA LEU A 101 10.66 -1.99 14.44
C LEU A 101 9.70 -2.94 15.18
N ILE A 102 10.18 -4.12 15.54
CA ILE A 102 9.53 -5.09 16.44
C ILE A 102 10.45 -5.32 17.62
N GLU A 103 9.90 -5.24 18.82
CA GLU A 103 10.60 -5.47 20.08
C GLU A 103 10.25 -6.85 20.63
N GLN A 104 11.20 -7.49 21.28
CA GLN A 104 10.96 -8.71 22.02
C GLN A 104 10.71 -8.36 23.49
N THR A 105 9.53 -8.72 24.00
CA THR A 105 9.20 -8.52 25.41
C THR A 105 9.96 -9.52 26.29
N GLN A 106 9.96 -9.29 27.62
CA GLN A 106 10.58 -10.20 28.59
C GLN A 106 10.02 -11.62 28.52
N ASP A 107 8.75 -11.77 28.12
CA ASP A 107 8.09 -13.06 27.91
C ASP A 107 8.43 -13.71 26.55
N GLY A 108 9.37 -13.14 25.80
CA GLY A 108 9.77 -13.63 24.48
C GLY A 108 8.78 -13.35 23.33
N LYS A 109 7.72 -12.56 23.58
CA LYS A 109 6.75 -12.18 22.56
C LYS A 109 7.28 -11.05 21.70
N GLN A 110 7.04 -11.15 20.41
CA GLN A 110 7.35 -10.09 19.45
C GLN A 110 6.17 -9.10 19.39
N VAL A 111 6.45 -7.82 19.64
CA VAL A 111 5.45 -6.75 19.66
C VAL A 111 5.91 -5.61 18.75
N PRO A 112 5.09 -5.18 17.78
CA PRO A 112 5.39 -4.01 16.96
C PRO A 112 5.51 -2.76 17.83
N ARG A 113 6.52 -1.94 17.55
CA ARG A 113 6.65 -0.63 18.19
C ARG A 113 5.46 0.25 17.86
N ALA A 114 5.06 1.10 18.78
CA ALA A 114 3.92 2.02 18.59
C ALA A 114 4.11 2.97 17.40
N ASP A 115 5.35 3.32 17.06
CA ASP A 115 5.70 4.20 15.95
C ASP A 115 6.08 3.46 14.65
N MET A 116 6.00 2.12 14.62
CA MET A 116 6.44 1.29 13.47
C MET A 116 5.85 1.77 12.14
N MET A 117 4.53 1.97 12.06
CA MET A 117 3.88 2.41 10.83
C MET A 117 4.29 3.82 10.40
N LYS A 118 4.61 4.69 11.36
CA LYS A 118 5.13 6.03 11.09
C LYS A 118 6.56 5.97 10.56
N ALA A 119 7.40 5.16 11.17
CA ALA A 119 8.78 4.96 10.75
C ALA A 119 8.86 4.37 9.32
N LEU A 120 8.02 3.39 9.01
CA LEU A 120 7.92 2.81 7.66
C LEU A 120 7.48 3.84 6.62
N ARG A 121 6.47 4.68 6.91
CA ARG A 121 6.06 5.78 6.00
C ARG A 121 7.17 6.80 5.78
N GLN A 122 7.92 7.11 6.82
CA GLN A 122 9.08 8.01 6.72
C GLN A 122 10.17 7.41 5.83
N ALA A 123 10.53 6.14 6.04
CA ALA A 123 11.52 5.43 5.21
C ALA A 123 11.09 5.38 3.74
N GLU A 124 9.83 5.02 3.45
CA GLU A 124 9.27 5.05 2.09
C GLU A 124 9.39 6.44 1.45
N THR A 125 8.97 7.48 2.17
CA THR A 125 9.02 8.85 1.65
C THR A 125 10.45 9.28 1.35
N GLN A 126 11.40 8.96 2.23
CA GLN A 126 12.82 9.28 2.04
C GLN A 126 13.40 8.52 0.84
N GLN A 127 13.11 7.23 0.71
CA GLN A 127 13.56 6.41 -0.41
C GLN A 127 13.01 6.95 -1.74
N LEU A 128 11.71 7.18 -1.81
CA LEU A 128 11.07 7.72 -3.01
C LEU A 128 11.59 9.12 -3.35
N ALA A 129 11.80 9.98 -2.35
CA ALA A 129 12.37 11.30 -2.57
C ALA A 129 13.79 11.20 -3.15
N ALA A 130 14.63 10.32 -2.62
CA ALA A 130 15.98 10.10 -3.13
C ALA A 130 15.98 9.56 -4.57
N ASP A 131 15.09 8.61 -4.88
CA ASP A 131 14.99 8.01 -6.21
C ASP A 131 14.50 9.03 -7.26
N VAL A 132 13.46 9.79 -6.92
CA VAL A 132 12.93 10.85 -7.80
C VAL A 132 13.94 11.99 -7.95
N SER A 133 14.63 12.39 -6.87
CA SER A 133 15.67 13.43 -6.90
C SER A 133 16.80 13.08 -7.88
N ARG A 134 17.29 11.84 -7.82
CA ARG A 134 18.32 11.36 -8.76
C ARG A 134 17.83 11.36 -10.21
N ARG A 135 16.58 10.94 -10.45
CA ARG A 135 16.01 10.84 -11.80
C ARG A 135 15.71 12.20 -12.42
N LEU A 136 15.19 13.14 -11.62
CA LEU A 136 14.81 14.47 -12.10
C LEU A 136 15.92 15.51 -11.97
N ASN A 137 17.01 15.18 -11.28
CA ASN A 137 18.05 16.13 -10.87
C ASN A 137 17.44 17.36 -10.17
N ALA A 138 16.51 17.13 -9.25
CA ALA A 138 15.70 18.13 -8.58
C ALA A 138 15.63 17.87 -7.07
N ALA A 139 15.47 18.92 -6.27
CA ALA A 139 15.35 18.79 -4.82
C ALA A 139 13.92 18.45 -4.40
N CYS A 140 13.75 17.52 -3.45
CA CYS A 140 12.44 17.24 -2.87
C CYS A 140 12.08 18.30 -1.82
N VAL A 141 10.92 18.93 -2.00
CA VAL A 141 10.33 19.83 -1.00
C VAL A 141 9.17 19.12 -0.33
N PRO A 142 9.29 18.77 0.96
CA PRO A 142 8.20 18.09 1.68
C PRO A 142 6.95 18.97 1.72
N PRO A 143 5.76 18.38 1.50
CA PRO A 143 4.51 19.13 1.60
C PRO A 143 4.19 19.42 3.08
N MET A 144 3.81 20.65 3.38
CA MET A 144 3.32 21.02 4.72
C MET A 144 1.79 20.99 4.75
N PRO A 145 1.16 20.43 5.81
CA PRO A 145 -0.29 20.45 5.96
C PRO A 145 -0.86 21.87 5.85
N GLY A 146 -1.95 22.03 5.11
CA GLY A 146 -2.60 23.34 4.88
C GLY A 146 -1.92 24.21 3.81
N THR A 147 -0.74 23.85 3.30
CA THR A 147 -0.09 24.63 2.26
C THR A 147 -0.62 24.30 0.86
N ARG A 148 -0.60 25.31 -0.01
CA ARG A 148 -0.93 25.15 -1.42
C ARG A 148 0.29 24.61 -2.18
N ILE A 149 0.13 23.48 -2.86
CA ILE A 149 1.09 22.95 -3.81
C ILE A 149 0.64 23.40 -5.20
N THR A 150 1.57 23.88 -6.00
CA THR A 150 1.39 24.20 -7.43
C THR A 150 2.57 23.60 -8.19
N GLY A 151 2.32 23.13 -9.41
CA GLY A 151 3.38 22.56 -10.27
C GLY A 151 2.79 21.74 -11.39
N THR A 152 3.64 21.04 -12.13
CA THR A 152 3.22 20.10 -13.18
C THR A 152 3.12 18.70 -12.59
N TYR A 153 1.97 18.03 -12.77
CA TYR A 153 1.83 16.62 -12.40
C TYR A 153 2.62 15.77 -13.39
N ASP A 154 3.74 15.22 -12.94
CA ASP A 154 4.65 14.45 -13.79
C ASP A 154 4.15 13.01 -13.97
N HIS A 155 4.04 12.26 -12.88
CA HIS A 155 3.54 10.88 -12.86
C HIS A 155 3.13 10.44 -11.45
N ALA A 156 2.52 9.25 -11.37
CA ALA A 156 2.29 8.55 -10.10
C ALA A 156 3.29 7.41 -9.92
N ILE A 157 3.71 7.21 -8.68
CA ILE A 157 4.49 6.05 -8.23
C ILE A 157 3.53 5.13 -7.48
N THR A 158 3.45 3.86 -7.91
CA THR A 158 2.65 2.84 -7.22
C THR A 158 3.47 2.26 -6.07
N THR A 159 2.88 2.26 -4.88
CA THR A 159 3.42 1.62 -3.67
C THR A 159 2.48 0.51 -3.20
N PRO A 160 2.89 -0.36 -2.28
CA PRO A 160 2.01 -1.41 -1.75
C PRO A 160 0.71 -0.88 -1.15
N THR A 161 0.74 0.32 -0.58
CA THR A 161 -0.42 0.93 0.11
C THR A 161 -1.18 1.96 -0.72
N GLY A 162 -0.76 2.20 -1.97
CA GLY A 162 -1.46 3.14 -2.86
C GLY A 162 -0.57 3.78 -3.90
N LYS A 163 -0.91 5.01 -4.28
CA LYS A 163 -0.14 5.79 -5.27
C LYS A 163 0.29 7.12 -4.67
N ILE A 164 1.48 7.58 -5.05
CA ILE A 164 2.06 8.87 -4.69
C ILE A 164 2.28 9.68 -5.98
N ALA A 165 1.78 10.89 -6.02
CA ALA A 165 1.95 11.81 -7.14
C ALA A 165 3.26 12.59 -7.02
N VAL A 166 3.98 12.72 -8.12
CA VAL A 166 5.15 13.60 -8.26
C VAL A 166 4.69 14.90 -8.91
N ILE A 167 4.76 16.00 -8.16
CA ILE A 167 4.42 17.35 -8.64
C ILE A 167 5.73 18.12 -8.81
N ARG A 168 6.10 18.38 -10.04
CA ARG A 168 7.35 19.05 -10.41
C ARG A 168 7.17 20.57 -10.50
N ARG A 169 8.16 21.33 -10.01
CA ARG A 169 8.22 22.77 -10.13
C ARG A 169 9.65 23.20 -10.34
N GLU A 170 10.00 23.67 -11.56
CA GLU A 170 11.37 24.08 -11.90
C GLU A 170 12.42 23.04 -11.44
N ASP A 171 13.30 23.39 -10.52
CA ASP A 171 14.37 22.55 -9.97
C ASP A 171 13.96 21.78 -8.71
N THR A 172 12.66 21.77 -8.38
CA THR A 172 12.13 21.09 -7.20
C THR A 172 10.96 20.18 -7.55
N PHE A 173 10.66 19.25 -6.66
CA PHE A 173 9.43 18.46 -6.72
C PHE A 173 8.86 18.22 -5.34
N THR A 174 7.57 17.86 -5.29
CA THR A 174 6.86 17.47 -4.08
C THR A 174 6.22 16.12 -4.30
N LEU A 175 6.32 15.24 -3.29
CA LEU A 175 5.57 14.00 -3.22
C LEU A 175 4.25 14.25 -2.48
N ALA A 176 3.13 13.96 -3.12
CA ALA A 176 1.80 14.17 -2.56
C ALA A 176 0.94 12.90 -2.70
N PRO A 177 -0.04 12.67 -1.82
CA PRO A 177 -0.99 11.58 -1.99
C PRO A 177 -1.69 11.70 -3.35
N TRP A 178 -1.60 10.66 -4.15
CA TRP A 178 -2.27 10.64 -5.45
C TRP A 178 -3.79 10.58 -5.28
N ARG A 179 -4.50 11.26 -6.16
CA ARG A 179 -5.96 11.24 -6.26
C ARG A 179 -6.36 10.97 -7.68
N ARG A 180 -7.45 10.22 -7.89
CA ARG A 180 -7.97 9.89 -9.23
C ARG A 180 -8.19 11.14 -10.09
N ALA A 181 -8.58 12.25 -9.47
CA ALA A 181 -8.73 13.53 -10.14
C ALA A 181 -7.47 14.05 -10.84
N LEU A 182 -6.27 13.54 -10.48
CA LEU A 182 -5.01 13.93 -11.13
C LEU A 182 -4.75 13.19 -12.44
N GLU A 183 -5.39 12.02 -12.66
CA GLU A 183 -5.07 11.16 -13.81
C GLU A 183 -5.14 11.89 -15.17
N PRO A 184 -6.21 12.68 -15.49
CA PRO A 184 -6.30 13.37 -16.77
C PRO A 184 -5.32 14.54 -16.93
N PHE A 185 -4.62 14.94 -15.85
CA PHE A 185 -3.74 16.11 -15.84
C PHE A 185 -2.25 15.76 -15.91
N ARG A 186 -1.91 14.55 -16.32
CA ARG A 186 -0.50 14.16 -16.48
C ARG A 186 0.20 15.07 -17.48
N GLY A 187 1.35 15.65 -17.09
CA GLY A 187 2.08 16.64 -17.87
C GLY A 187 1.49 18.06 -17.84
N GLN A 188 0.41 18.29 -17.09
CA GLN A 188 -0.25 19.59 -17.00
C GLN A 188 -0.06 20.26 -15.65
N ALA A 189 -0.27 21.57 -15.62
CA ALA A 189 -0.22 22.35 -14.39
C ALA A 189 -1.41 21.98 -13.47
N VAL A 190 -1.10 21.72 -12.22
CA VAL A 190 -2.07 21.39 -11.18
C VAL A 190 -1.85 22.27 -9.95
N ALA A 191 -2.90 22.47 -9.20
CA ALA A 191 -2.85 23.13 -7.90
C ALA A 191 -3.77 22.40 -6.90
N GLY A 192 -3.32 22.31 -5.65
CA GLY A 192 -4.09 21.67 -4.59
C GLY A 192 -3.64 22.12 -3.22
N ILE A 193 -4.41 21.79 -2.20
CA ILE A 193 -4.07 22.02 -0.79
C ILE A 193 -3.74 20.67 -0.16
N VAL A 194 -2.64 20.62 0.58
CA VAL A 194 -2.27 19.42 1.36
C VAL A 194 -3.25 19.27 2.51
N GLY A 195 -4.04 18.21 2.48
CA GLY A 195 -4.91 17.87 3.59
C GLY A 195 -4.12 17.48 4.84
N PRO A 196 -4.77 17.47 6.01
CA PRO A 196 -4.16 16.97 7.24
C PRO A 196 -3.77 15.49 7.05
N THR A 197 -2.59 15.13 7.53
CA THR A 197 -2.15 13.73 7.60
C THR A 197 -3.01 13.00 8.64
N ARG A 198 -3.84 12.05 8.21
CA ARG A 198 -4.60 11.17 9.11
C ARG A 198 -3.74 10.01 9.58
#